data_d82db7859f040d5d77db0ac80913520f
#
_entry.id   d82db7859f040d5d77db0ac80913520f
#
_cell.length_a   1.000
_cell.length_b   1.000
_cell.length_c   1.000
_cell.angle_alpha   90.00
_cell.angle_beta   90.00
_cell.angle_gamma   90.00
#
_symmetry.space_group_name_H-M   'P 1'
#
loop_
_entity.id
_entity.type
_entity.pdbx_description
1 polymer ?
#
loop_
_entity_poly.entity_id
_entity_poly.type
_entity_poly.pdbx_seq_one_letter_code
_entity_poly.pdbx_strand_id
1 'polypeptide(L)'
;MNTKSEEKPASLAAKASGRKPGEPGFDDAQIFKVNWVDSIPYLAVHAGCIAVFWVSFSWIAVACAVLLYLARMFFITAFYHRYFSHRSFRTSRVFQFIGAVGGCAALQRGPIWWAAHHRHHHCTSDTELDRHSPREKGFLYSHM
;
A
#
# COMPACT_ATOMS: atom_id res chain seq x y z
N MET A 1 -29.69 -6.64 -23.71
CA MET A 1 -28.38 -7.30 -23.59
C MET A 1 -27.33 -6.23 -23.81
N ASN A 2 -26.76 -5.70 -22.74
CA ASN A 2 -25.79 -4.62 -22.80
C ASN A 2 -24.39 -5.27 -22.68
N THR A 3 -23.73 -5.53 -23.82
CA THR A 3 -22.35 -5.99 -23.87
C THR A 3 -21.46 -4.83 -23.42
N LYS A 4 -21.16 -4.77 -22.11
CA LYS A 4 -19.99 -4.02 -21.65
C LYS A 4 -18.80 -4.59 -22.41
N SER A 5 -18.25 -3.80 -23.35
CA SER A 5 -16.97 -4.10 -23.97
C SER A 5 -15.94 -4.26 -22.85
N GLU A 6 -15.44 -5.47 -22.66
CA GLU A 6 -14.33 -5.73 -21.75
C GLU A 6 -13.14 -4.88 -22.19
N GLU A 7 -12.86 -3.85 -21.43
CA GLU A 7 -11.71 -2.98 -21.66
C GLU A 7 -10.45 -3.83 -21.46
N LYS A 8 -9.60 -3.93 -22.49
CA LYS A 8 -8.41 -4.79 -22.43
C LYS A 8 -7.50 -4.41 -21.25
N PRO A 9 -6.90 -5.35 -20.53
CA PRO A 9 -6.03 -5.12 -19.37
C PRO A 9 -4.95 -4.06 -19.60
N ALA A 10 -4.36 -4.01 -20.79
CA ALA A 10 -3.37 -3.02 -21.16
C ALA A 10 -3.91 -1.57 -21.17
N SER A 11 -5.20 -1.36 -21.51
CA SER A 11 -5.81 -0.02 -21.51
C SER A 11 -6.10 0.46 -20.09
N LEU A 12 -6.46 -0.45 -19.19
CA LEU A 12 -6.66 -0.16 -17.77
C LEU A 12 -5.33 0.20 -17.07
N ALA A 13 -4.26 -0.54 -17.37
CA ALA A 13 -2.92 -0.26 -16.86
C ALA A 13 -2.39 1.09 -17.35
N ALA A 14 -2.59 1.43 -18.62
CA ALA A 14 -2.23 2.73 -19.19
C ALA A 14 -3.01 3.88 -18.51
N LYS A 15 -4.29 3.69 -18.27
CA LYS A 15 -5.15 4.68 -17.58
C LYS A 15 -4.73 4.88 -16.12
N ALA A 16 -4.34 3.81 -15.43
CA ALA A 16 -3.87 3.84 -14.05
C ALA A 16 -2.49 4.50 -13.90
N SER A 17 -1.59 4.29 -14.87
CA SER A 17 -0.23 4.85 -14.87
C SER A 17 -0.15 6.26 -15.42
N GLY A 18 -1.19 6.75 -16.11
CA GLY A 18 -1.16 8.01 -16.87
C GLY A 18 -0.25 7.97 -18.10
N ARG A 19 0.19 6.77 -18.53
CA ARG A 19 1.06 6.53 -19.69
C ARG A 19 0.28 5.88 -20.81
N LYS A 20 0.75 6.08 -22.05
CA LYS A 20 0.14 5.43 -23.22
C LYS A 20 0.63 3.98 -23.36
N PRO A 21 -0.21 3.06 -23.87
CA PRO A 21 0.22 1.71 -24.20
C PRO A 21 1.42 1.75 -25.14
N GLY A 22 2.53 1.06 -24.79
CA GLY A 22 3.75 1.00 -25.58
C GLY A 22 4.84 2.02 -25.22
N GLU A 23 4.63 2.92 -24.24
CA GLU A 23 5.72 3.76 -23.72
C GLU A 23 6.70 2.91 -22.88
N PRO A 24 8.04 3.05 -23.08
CA PRO A 24 9.03 2.29 -22.32
C PRO A 24 8.98 2.68 -20.84
N GLY A 25 8.92 1.70 -19.95
CA GLY A 25 9.08 1.87 -18.51
C GLY A 25 7.94 1.38 -17.62
N PHE A 26 6.89 0.78 -18.18
CA PHE A 26 5.88 0.10 -17.40
C PHE A 26 5.74 -1.34 -17.93
N ASP A 27 6.61 -2.21 -17.45
CA ASP A 27 6.54 -3.64 -17.76
C ASP A 27 5.54 -4.28 -16.80
N ASP A 28 4.33 -4.54 -17.30
CA ASP A 28 3.25 -5.20 -16.54
C ASP A 28 3.73 -6.52 -15.91
N ALA A 29 4.65 -7.22 -16.56
CA ALA A 29 5.21 -8.46 -16.04
C ALA A 29 6.11 -8.24 -14.80
N GLN A 30 6.75 -7.08 -14.65
CA GLN A 30 7.55 -6.76 -13.46
C GLN A 30 6.70 -6.35 -12.27
N ILE A 31 5.49 -5.84 -12.52
CA ILE A 31 4.57 -5.45 -11.46
C ILE A 31 4.24 -6.64 -10.55
N PHE A 32 4.21 -7.85 -11.10
CA PHE A 32 3.79 -9.05 -10.37
C PHE A 32 4.93 -9.89 -9.79
N LYS A 33 6.19 -9.48 -10.00
CA LYS A 33 7.32 -10.19 -9.38
C LYS A 33 7.48 -9.78 -7.93
N VAL A 34 7.47 -10.77 -7.04
CA VAL A 34 7.82 -10.56 -5.63
C VAL A 34 9.31 -10.23 -5.57
N ASN A 35 9.64 -9.04 -5.08
CA ASN A 35 11.01 -8.68 -4.80
C ASN A 35 11.36 -9.16 -3.38
N TRP A 36 12.01 -10.30 -3.29
CA TRP A 36 12.37 -10.92 -2.01
C TRP A 36 13.27 -10.02 -1.15
N VAL A 37 14.16 -9.25 -1.76
CA VAL A 37 15.05 -8.32 -1.04
C VAL A 37 14.23 -7.22 -0.37
N ASP A 38 13.27 -6.62 -1.09
CA ASP A 38 12.37 -5.60 -0.55
C ASP A 38 11.40 -6.17 0.49
N SER A 39 11.17 -7.49 0.48
CA SER A 39 10.29 -8.19 1.43
C SER A 39 11.01 -8.55 2.74
N ILE A 40 12.35 -8.50 2.81
CA ILE A 40 13.11 -8.83 4.02
C ILE A 40 12.65 -8.03 5.25
N PRO A 41 12.51 -6.70 5.22
CA PRO A 41 12.05 -5.94 6.38
C PRO A 41 10.65 -6.36 6.85
N TYR A 42 9.77 -6.67 5.92
CA TYR A 42 8.43 -7.17 6.20
C TYR A 42 8.48 -8.52 6.92
N LEU A 43 9.25 -9.49 6.41
CA LEU A 43 9.42 -10.80 7.02
C LEU A 43 10.11 -10.70 8.39
N ALA A 44 11.08 -9.81 8.54
CA ALA A 44 11.78 -9.56 9.81
C ALA A 44 10.83 -9.04 10.89
N VAL A 45 9.90 -8.13 10.55
CA VAL A 45 8.87 -7.65 11.50
C VAL A 45 7.97 -8.80 11.94
N HIS A 46 7.52 -9.67 11.01
CA HIS A 46 6.69 -10.82 11.33
C HIS A 46 7.43 -11.83 12.22
N ALA A 47 8.69 -12.12 11.91
CA ALA A 47 9.55 -12.94 12.76
C ALA A 47 9.74 -12.31 14.15
N GLY A 48 9.92 -10.99 14.21
CA GLY A 48 10.02 -10.23 15.46
C GLY A 48 8.77 -10.34 16.34
N CYS A 49 7.58 -10.47 15.75
CA CYS A 49 6.35 -10.66 16.52
C CYS A 49 6.36 -11.99 17.32
N ILE A 50 7.11 -13.00 16.88
CA ILE A 50 7.23 -14.27 17.59
C ILE A 50 7.98 -14.06 18.92
N ALA A 51 8.85 -13.07 19.01
CA ALA A 51 9.59 -12.74 20.23
C ALA A 51 8.69 -12.37 21.43
N VAL A 52 7.43 -12.02 21.17
CA VAL A 52 6.45 -11.71 22.24
C VAL A 52 6.28 -12.87 23.23
N PHE A 53 6.47 -14.13 22.80
CA PHE A 53 6.34 -15.29 23.65
C PHE A 53 7.47 -15.44 24.70
N TRP A 54 8.57 -14.70 24.52
CA TRP A 54 9.71 -14.70 25.46
C TRP A 54 9.77 -13.43 26.33
N VAL A 55 8.85 -12.49 26.11
CA VAL A 55 8.82 -11.22 26.86
C VAL A 55 7.76 -11.31 27.97
N SER A 56 8.11 -10.86 29.17
CA SER A 56 7.16 -10.78 30.27
C SER A 56 6.02 -9.81 29.95
N PHE A 57 4.82 -10.16 30.40
CA PHE A 57 3.64 -9.32 30.21
C PHE A 57 3.77 -7.98 30.96
N SER A 58 3.41 -6.90 30.25
CA SER A 58 3.41 -5.54 30.81
C SER A 58 2.24 -4.73 30.26
N TRP A 59 1.40 -4.20 31.12
CA TRP A 59 0.31 -3.31 30.74
C TRP A 59 0.80 -2.02 30.06
N ILE A 60 1.97 -1.52 30.46
CA ILE A 60 2.59 -0.35 29.82
C ILE A 60 2.96 -0.69 28.37
N ALA A 61 3.55 -1.86 28.13
CA ALA A 61 3.88 -2.32 26.78
C ALA A 61 2.61 -2.47 25.90
N VAL A 62 1.53 -3.02 26.46
CA VAL A 62 0.24 -3.10 25.77
C VAL A 62 -0.31 -1.72 25.44
N ALA A 63 -0.32 -0.80 26.39
CA ALA A 63 -0.77 0.58 26.15
C ALA A 63 0.06 1.28 25.07
N CYS A 64 1.39 1.16 25.11
CA CYS A 64 2.28 1.69 24.08
C CYS A 64 2.00 1.07 22.70
N ALA A 65 1.79 -0.23 22.62
CA ALA A 65 1.48 -0.92 21.37
C ALA A 65 0.16 -0.41 20.77
N VAL A 66 -0.88 -0.24 21.59
CA VAL A 66 -2.18 0.30 21.15
C VAL A 66 -2.03 1.74 20.66
N LEU A 67 -1.34 2.59 21.42
CA LEU A 67 -1.13 4.00 21.03
C LEU A 67 -0.33 4.11 19.72
N LEU A 68 0.73 3.32 19.56
CA LEU A 68 1.52 3.29 18.33
C LEU A 68 0.71 2.75 17.15
N TYR A 69 -0.13 1.75 17.36
CA TYR A 69 -1.05 1.25 16.34
C TYR A 69 -2.01 2.34 15.88
N LEU A 70 -2.69 3.01 16.82
CA LEU A 70 -3.64 4.08 16.50
C LEU A 70 -2.96 5.25 15.78
N ALA A 71 -1.76 5.65 16.23
CA ALA A 71 -0.99 6.70 15.57
C ALA A 71 -0.62 6.33 14.13
N ARG A 72 -0.13 5.10 13.88
CA ARG A 72 0.20 4.63 12.53
C ARG A 72 -1.04 4.55 11.65
N MET A 73 -2.15 4.02 12.17
CA MET A 73 -3.43 3.97 11.45
C MET A 73 -3.91 5.37 11.10
N PHE A 74 -3.78 6.34 12.00
CA PHE A 74 -4.10 7.73 11.71
C PHE A 74 -3.26 8.29 10.55
N PHE A 75 -1.93 8.12 10.59
CA PHE A 75 -1.06 8.64 9.53
C PHE A 75 -1.30 7.96 8.17
N ILE A 76 -1.54 6.66 8.15
CA ILE A 76 -1.87 5.96 6.90
C ILE A 76 -3.23 6.43 6.37
N THR A 77 -4.26 6.47 7.19
CA THR A 77 -5.62 6.81 6.71
C THR A 77 -5.78 8.30 6.41
N ALA A 78 -5.34 9.20 7.28
CA ALA A 78 -5.50 10.63 7.09
C ALA A 78 -4.52 11.18 6.05
N PHE A 79 -3.24 10.80 6.10
CA PHE A 79 -2.24 11.38 5.22
C PHE A 79 -1.98 10.55 3.97
N TYR A 80 -1.58 9.28 4.08
CA TYR A 80 -1.27 8.48 2.90
C TYR A 80 -2.50 8.29 2.02
N HIS A 81 -3.59 7.85 2.60
CA HIS A 81 -4.83 7.57 1.88
C HIS A 81 -5.55 8.87 1.48
N ARG A 82 -6.03 9.66 2.44
CA ARG A 82 -6.90 10.80 2.14
C ARG A 82 -6.16 12.01 1.58
N TYR A 83 -4.98 12.33 2.10
CA TYR A 83 -4.25 13.51 1.66
C TYR A 83 -3.42 13.25 0.39
N PHE A 84 -2.45 12.33 0.45
CA PHE A 84 -1.54 12.09 -0.68
C PHE A 84 -2.19 11.36 -1.86
N SER A 85 -3.11 10.42 -1.61
CA SER A 85 -3.76 9.66 -2.70
C SER A 85 -4.99 10.36 -3.24
N HIS A 86 -5.93 10.74 -2.39
CA HIS A 86 -7.23 11.28 -2.81
C HIS A 86 -7.30 12.80 -2.80
N ARG A 87 -6.30 13.51 -2.23
CA ARG A 87 -6.28 14.98 -2.12
C ARG A 87 -7.57 15.55 -1.54
N SER A 88 -8.17 14.86 -0.57
CA SER A 88 -9.49 15.17 -0.02
C SER A 88 -9.52 16.40 0.90
N PHE A 89 -8.36 16.90 1.33
CA PHE A 89 -8.24 18.13 2.11
C PHE A 89 -6.93 18.84 1.82
N ARG A 90 -6.81 20.09 2.26
CA ARG A 90 -5.60 20.91 2.15
C ARG A 90 -5.00 21.14 3.53
N THR A 91 -3.66 21.20 3.59
CA THR A 91 -2.94 21.45 4.84
C THR A 91 -1.64 22.20 4.58
N SER A 92 -1.01 22.73 5.64
CA SER A 92 0.27 23.44 5.53
C SER A 92 1.43 22.49 5.16
N ARG A 93 2.55 23.06 4.68
CA ARG A 93 3.75 22.30 4.36
C ARG A 93 4.32 21.54 5.56
N VAL A 94 4.22 22.12 6.76
CA VAL A 94 4.67 21.48 8.00
C VAL A 94 3.85 20.22 8.28
N PHE A 95 2.51 20.33 8.22
CA PHE A 95 1.65 19.16 8.42
C PHE A 95 1.80 18.11 7.32
N GLN A 96 2.07 18.51 6.06
CA GLN A 96 2.41 17.55 4.99
C GLN A 96 3.66 16.75 5.36
N PHE A 97 4.70 17.42 5.86
CA PHE A 97 5.94 16.77 6.27
C PHE A 97 5.71 15.83 7.44
N ILE A 98 5.02 16.29 8.49
CA ILE A 98 4.65 15.46 9.65
C ILE A 98 3.87 14.22 9.20
N GLY A 99 2.88 14.41 8.32
CA GLY A 99 2.08 13.31 7.79
C GLY A 99 2.89 12.31 6.96
N ALA A 100 3.84 12.79 6.17
CA ALA A 100 4.75 11.94 5.41
C ALA A 100 5.65 11.10 6.31
N VAL A 101 6.29 11.73 7.30
CA VAL A 101 7.17 11.06 8.28
C VAL A 101 6.39 10.05 9.11
N GLY A 102 5.21 10.45 9.63
CA GLY A 102 4.35 9.57 10.41
C GLY A 102 3.88 8.35 9.64
N GLY A 103 3.55 8.53 8.35
CA GLY A 103 3.21 7.40 7.46
C GLY A 103 4.40 6.48 7.18
N CYS A 104 5.61 7.04 7.00
CA CYS A 104 6.84 6.24 6.84
C CYS A 104 7.09 5.34 8.07
N ALA A 105 6.73 5.78 9.27
CA ALA A 105 6.86 4.98 10.50
C ALA A 105 5.99 3.70 10.51
N ALA A 106 5.03 3.58 9.60
CA ALA A 106 4.25 2.36 9.41
C ALA A 106 4.94 1.32 8.50
N LEU A 107 6.16 1.59 8.04
CA LEU A 107 6.98 0.71 7.18
C LEU A 107 6.33 0.34 5.83
N GLN A 108 5.41 1.18 5.36
CA GLN A 108 4.69 0.97 4.09
C GLN A 108 5.26 1.81 2.93
N ARG A 109 6.58 2.02 2.91
CA ARG A 109 7.31 2.85 1.93
C ARG A 109 6.96 4.36 2.02
N GLY A 110 7.44 5.14 1.05
CA GLY A 110 7.21 6.59 1.05
C GLY A 110 5.83 6.99 0.53
N PRO A 111 5.36 8.22 0.84
CA PRO A 111 4.00 8.67 0.52
C PRO A 111 3.70 8.72 -0.97
N ILE A 112 4.69 9.06 -1.83
CA ILE A 112 4.49 9.14 -3.28
C ILE A 112 4.30 7.74 -3.86
N TRP A 113 5.14 6.78 -3.45
CA TRP A 113 5.04 5.39 -3.88
C TRP A 113 3.70 4.79 -3.46
N TRP A 114 3.35 4.97 -2.18
CA TRP A 114 2.09 4.46 -1.62
C TRP A 114 0.87 5.03 -2.36
N ALA A 115 0.85 6.35 -2.56
CA ALA A 115 -0.25 7.02 -3.25
C ALA A 115 -0.40 6.57 -4.72
N ALA A 116 0.71 6.29 -5.41
CA ALA A 116 0.68 5.77 -6.79
C ALA A 116 0.05 4.37 -6.83
N HIS A 117 0.50 3.47 -5.92
CA HIS A 117 -0.02 2.10 -5.85
C HIS A 117 -1.49 2.06 -5.42
N HIS A 118 -1.87 2.91 -4.48
CA HIS A 118 -3.26 3.01 -4.03
C HIS A 118 -4.21 3.50 -5.14
N ARG A 119 -3.79 4.51 -5.91
CA ARG A 119 -4.57 4.95 -7.09
C ARG A 119 -4.63 3.89 -8.18
N HIS A 120 -3.54 3.15 -8.39
CA HIS A 120 -3.54 2.00 -9.30
C HIS A 120 -4.56 0.94 -8.85
N HIS A 121 -4.55 0.57 -7.57
CA HIS A 121 -5.55 -0.35 -7.00
C HIS A 121 -6.98 0.12 -7.27
N HIS A 122 -7.31 1.39 -7.03
CA HIS A 122 -8.64 1.92 -7.35
C HIS A 122 -9.03 1.83 -8.84
N CYS A 123 -8.07 1.95 -9.75
CA CYS A 123 -8.33 1.85 -11.18
C CYS A 123 -8.46 0.39 -11.66
N THR A 124 -7.85 -0.56 -10.95
CA THR A 124 -7.75 -1.97 -11.34
C THR A 124 -8.42 -2.92 -10.36
N SER A 125 -9.20 -2.39 -9.42
CA SER A 125 -9.82 -3.17 -8.34
C SER A 125 -10.53 -4.41 -8.85
N ASP A 126 -10.23 -5.56 -8.24
CA ASP A 126 -10.78 -6.88 -8.58
C ASP A 126 -10.54 -7.34 -10.03
N THR A 127 -9.52 -6.80 -10.70
CA THR A 127 -9.04 -7.31 -11.99
C THR A 127 -7.73 -8.08 -11.83
N GLU A 128 -7.30 -8.76 -12.90
CA GLU A 128 -6.00 -9.48 -12.94
C GLU A 128 -4.78 -8.58 -12.63
N LEU A 129 -4.93 -7.25 -12.80
CA LEU A 129 -3.90 -6.25 -12.52
C LEU A 129 -3.91 -5.76 -11.07
N ASP A 130 -4.92 -6.13 -10.28
CA ASP A 130 -4.99 -5.76 -8.88
C ASP A 130 -4.10 -6.64 -8.02
N ARG A 131 -3.05 -6.04 -7.46
CA ARG A 131 -2.11 -6.73 -6.56
C ARG A 131 -2.71 -7.08 -5.19
N HIS A 132 -3.73 -6.35 -4.78
CA HIS A 132 -4.33 -6.50 -3.47
C HIS A 132 -5.59 -7.36 -3.48
N SER A 133 -6.04 -7.85 -4.65
CA SER A 133 -7.18 -8.73 -4.74
C SER A 133 -6.82 -10.17 -4.35
N PRO A 134 -7.33 -10.68 -3.22
CA PRO A 134 -7.12 -12.08 -2.83
C PRO A 134 -7.86 -13.05 -3.76
N ARG A 135 -8.84 -12.57 -4.55
CA ARG A 135 -9.61 -13.40 -5.47
C ARG A 135 -8.78 -13.86 -6.66
N GLU A 136 -7.89 -12.98 -7.15
CA GLU A 136 -7.12 -13.24 -8.37
C GLU A 136 -5.85 -14.06 -8.09
N LYS A 137 -5.14 -13.75 -7.00
CA LYS A 137 -3.81 -14.33 -6.74
C LYS A 137 -3.67 -15.02 -5.37
N GLY A 138 -4.76 -15.10 -4.63
CA GLY A 138 -4.79 -15.71 -3.32
C GLY A 138 -4.31 -14.79 -2.19
N PHE A 139 -4.67 -15.18 -0.97
CA PHE A 139 -4.44 -14.37 0.23
C PHE A 139 -2.96 -14.07 0.50
N LEU A 140 -2.09 -15.07 0.41
CA LEU A 140 -0.66 -14.89 0.71
C LEU A 140 0.00 -13.89 -0.23
N TYR A 141 -0.33 -13.93 -1.51
CA TYR A 141 0.21 -12.98 -2.49
C TYR A 141 -0.28 -11.55 -2.22
N SER A 142 -1.56 -11.39 -1.91
CA SER A 142 -2.17 -10.08 -1.65
C SER A 142 -1.71 -9.47 -0.33
N HIS A 143 -1.19 -10.30 0.59
CA HIS A 143 -0.68 -9.88 1.89
C HIS A 143 0.79 -9.41 1.82
N MET A 144 1.59 -9.95 0.89
CA MET A 144 3.00 -9.58 0.69
C MET A 144 3.15 -8.44 -0.32
#